data_dcc94b519cd572a442aff3c63571743c
#
_entry.id   dcc94b519cd572a442aff3c63571743c
#
_cell.length_a   1.000
_cell.length_b   1.000
_cell.length_c   1.000
_cell.angle_alpha   90.00
_cell.angle_beta   90.00
_cell.angle_gamma   90.00
#
_symmetry.space_group_name_H-M   'P 1'
#
loop_
_entity.id
_entity.type
_entity.pdbx_description
1 polymer ?
#
loop_
_entity_poly.entity_id
_entity_poly.type
_entity_poly.pdbx_seq_one_letter_code
_entity_poly.pdbx_strand_id
1 'polypeptide(L)'
;MQAGTKSMFNKEKWLPATQELPFAISHYCCSVMKKSPMKKYARATKRKPIIGTLTDESRVRKQAWIRHGCNAFDSKSPSSQPMSFWTEQDVLTFIKQSGIQIADVYGDIVPTSDKPEAPLCCTGCDRTGCTFCGFGAHNKNDNRFLTLAELDPKKYEYSMNGGQWVDNPKYDATAPEYDGVWKNWNPKKIWVPSKEGLGLRKVFDMFNELYPNNKIQY
;
A
#
# COMPACT_ATOMS: atom_id res chain seq x y z
N MET A 1 -18.40 -20.70 -4.36
CA MET A 1 -17.98 -19.30 -4.52
C MET A 1 -19.16 -18.52 -5.06
N GLN A 2 -19.74 -17.63 -4.28
CA GLN A 2 -20.72 -16.69 -4.82
C GLN A 2 -19.94 -15.71 -5.70
N ALA A 3 -20.46 -15.44 -6.89
CA ALA A 3 -19.98 -14.41 -7.80
C ALA A 3 -20.15 -13.04 -7.13
N GLY A 4 -19.27 -12.75 -6.18
CA GLY A 4 -19.18 -11.44 -5.55
C GLY A 4 -18.80 -10.42 -6.61
N THR A 5 -19.43 -9.29 -6.56
CA THR A 5 -19.17 -8.10 -7.37
C THR A 5 -17.73 -8.07 -7.86
N LYS A 6 -17.53 -8.02 -9.18
CA LYS A 6 -16.21 -7.93 -9.82
C LYS A 6 -15.47 -6.70 -9.32
N SER A 7 -14.82 -6.83 -8.17
CA SER A 7 -13.91 -5.81 -7.66
C SER A 7 -12.71 -5.74 -8.60
N MET A 8 -12.19 -4.53 -8.82
CA MET A 8 -10.97 -4.30 -9.58
C MET A 8 -9.77 -5.07 -9.02
N PHE A 9 -9.86 -5.53 -7.77
CA PHE A 9 -8.86 -6.33 -7.07
C PHE A 9 -9.07 -7.85 -7.18
N ASN A 10 -10.27 -8.31 -7.57
CA ASN A 10 -10.57 -9.73 -7.76
C ASN A 10 -10.18 -10.17 -9.18
N LYS A 11 -8.90 -10.14 -9.49
CA LYS A 11 -8.39 -10.73 -10.72
C LYS A 11 -8.15 -12.22 -10.50
N GLU A 12 -8.61 -13.03 -11.44
CA GLU A 12 -8.43 -14.50 -11.43
C GLU A 12 -6.97 -14.92 -11.15
N LYS A 13 -6.00 -14.15 -11.65
CA LYS A 13 -4.58 -14.42 -11.42
C LYS A 13 -4.17 -14.41 -9.93
N TRP A 14 -4.95 -13.79 -9.04
CA TRP A 14 -4.67 -13.74 -7.61
C TRP A 14 -5.45 -14.76 -6.79
N LEU A 15 -6.30 -15.57 -7.43
CA LEU A 15 -7.04 -16.65 -6.75
C LEU A 15 -6.11 -17.64 -6.03
N PRO A 16 -5.01 -18.11 -6.65
CA PRO A 16 -4.10 -19.02 -5.96
C PRO A 16 -3.61 -18.47 -4.62
N ALA A 17 -3.24 -17.18 -4.55
CA ALA A 17 -2.81 -16.56 -3.30
C ALA A 17 -3.86 -16.60 -2.18
N THR A 18 -5.14 -16.63 -2.53
CA THR A 18 -6.21 -16.70 -1.53
C THR A 18 -6.56 -18.14 -1.12
N GLN A 19 -6.13 -19.13 -1.88
CA GLN A 19 -6.47 -20.54 -1.68
C GLN A 19 -5.28 -21.35 -1.14
N GLU A 20 -4.06 -21.04 -1.57
CA GLU A 20 -2.87 -21.84 -1.32
C GLU A 20 -1.97 -21.22 -0.23
N LEU A 21 -2.02 -19.89 -0.03
CA LEU A 21 -1.26 -19.27 1.04
C LEU A 21 -1.93 -19.55 2.40
N PRO A 22 -1.17 -19.96 3.40
CA PRO A 22 -1.71 -20.31 4.73
C PRO A 22 -2.04 -19.07 5.58
N PHE A 23 -2.12 -17.89 4.98
CA PHE A 23 -2.46 -16.64 5.67
C PHE A 23 -3.35 -15.76 4.78
N ALA A 24 -4.17 -14.92 5.42
CA ALA A 24 -4.99 -13.96 4.71
C ALA A 24 -4.25 -12.64 4.51
N ILE A 25 -4.35 -12.10 3.30
CA ILE A 25 -3.87 -10.75 2.97
C ILE A 25 -5.06 -9.80 2.99
N SER A 26 -5.00 -8.77 3.82
CA SER A 26 -6.08 -7.79 3.92
C SER A 26 -5.56 -6.35 3.91
N HIS A 27 -6.43 -5.42 3.50
CA HIS A 27 -6.17 -3.99 3.58
C HIS A 27 -6.48 -3.40 4.98
N TYR A 28 -6.79 -4.22 5.97
CA TYR A 28 -7.16 -3.77 7.31
C TYR A 28 -6.05 -2.97 8.00
N CYS A 29 -4.80 -3.28 7.71
CA CYS A 29 -3.64 -2.50 8.13
C CYS A 29 -3.77 -1.02 7.74
N CYS A 30 -4.17 -0.71 6.50
CA CYS A 30 -4.40 0.68 6.08
C CYS A 30 -5.52 1.37 6.87
N SER A 31 -6.53 0.61 7.28
CA SER A 31 -7.61 1.16 8.11
C SER A 31 -7.11 1.52 9.51
N VAL A 32 -6.31 0.65 10.12
CA VAL A 32 -5.75 0.84 11.47
C VAL A 32 -4.68 1.93 11.47
N MET A 33 -3.72 1.87 10.57
CA MET A 33 -2.53 2.73 10.60
C MET A 33 -2.76 4.13 10.00
N LYS A 34 -3.64 4.25 9.01
CA LYS A 34 -3.85 5.52 8.28
C LYS A 34 -5.23 6.11 8.51
N LYS A 35 -6.30 5.34 8.24
CA LYS A 35 -7.65 5.91 8.18
C LYS A 35 -8.25 6.17 9.55
N SER A 36 -8.10 5.25 10.50
CA SER A 36 -8.69 5.38 11.85
C SER A 36 -8.08 6.51 12.67
N PRO A 37 -6.75 6.71 12.73
CA PRO A 37 -6.14 7.84 13.42
C PRO A 37 -6.63 9.19 12.87
N MET A 38 -6.66 9.34 11.55
CA MET A 38 -7.14 10.57 10.90
C MET A 38 -8.61 10.84 11.21
N LYS A 39 -9.44 9.80 11.18
CA LYS A 39 -10.86 9.94 11.53
C LYS A 39 -11.07 10.31 13.00
N LYS A 40 -10.28 9.71 13.92
CA LYS A 40 -10.31 10.08 15.35
C LYS A 40 -9.93 11.53 15.55
N TYR A 41 -8.85 11.97 14.95
CA TYR A 41 -8.39 13.36 15.03
C TYR A 41 -9.43 14.33 14.47
N ALA A 42 -9.95 14.09 13.26
CA ALA A 42 -10.97 14.94 12.64
C ALA A 42 -12.25 15.06 13.48
N ARG A 43 -12.68 13.96 14.14
CA ARG A 43 -13.83 13.97 15.05
C ARG A 43 -13.57 14.79 16.32
N ALA A 44 -12.41 14.59 16.94
CA ALA A 44 -12.03 15.28 18.17
C ALA A 44 -11.85 16.80 17.97
N THR A 45 -11.21 17.19 16.86
CA THR A 45 -10.86 18.59 16.59
C THR A 45 -11.88 19.34 15.73
N LYS A 46 -12.86 18.62 15.13
CA LYS A 46 -13.80 19.14 14.11
C LYS A 46 -13.12 19.69 12.84
N ARG A 47 -11.82 19.44 12.67
CA ARG A 47 -11.06 19.85 11.48
C ARG A 47 -11.39 18.95 10.30
N LYS A 48 -11.29 19.52 9.10
CA LYS A 48 -11.43 18.79 7.84
C LYS A 48 -10.06 18.52 7.23
N PRO A 49 -9.81 17.33 6.66
CA PRO A 49 -8.52 17.02 6.07
C PRO A 49 -8.34 17.77 4.73
N ILE A 50 -7.10 18.22 4.52
CA ILE A 50 -6.59 18.61 3.20
C ILE A 50 -5.66 17.50 2.77
N ILE A 51 -5.89 16.92 1.56
CA ILE A 51 -5.20 15.72 1.08
C ILE A 51 -4.52 16.04 -0.24
N GLY A 52 -3.20 15.83 -0.32
CA GLY A 52 -2.40 16.03 -1.53
C GLY A 52 -2.46 14.81 -2.47
N THR A 53 -3.65 14.45 -2.94
CA THR A 53 -3.83 13.34 -3.89
C THR A 53 -4.08 13.85 -5.30
N LEU A 54 -3.51 13.16 -6.30
CA LEU A 54 -3.69 13.45 -7.71
C LEU A 54 -4.74 12.50 -8.30
N THR A 55 -5.56 12.98 -9.23
CA THR A 55 -6.51 12.12 -9.96
C THR A 55 -5.80 11.16 -10.91
N ASP A 56 -4.62 11.54 -11.34
CA ASP A 56 -3.78 10.76 -12.26
C ASP A 56 -3.29 9.45 -11.63
N GLU A 57 -3.14 9.41 -10.31
CA GLU A 57 -2.65 8.23 -9.60
C GLU A 57 -3.61 7.01 -9.64
N SER A 58 -4.93 7.22 -9.83
CA SER A 58 -5.86 6.09 -9.95
C SER A 58 -7.23 6.46 -10.49
N ARG A 59 -7.85 5.51 -11.21
CA ARG A 59 -9.23 5.63 -11.71
C ARG A 59 -10.26 5.94 -10.60
N VAL A 60 -10.05 5.39 -9.39
CA VAL A 60 -10.96 5.63 -8.25
C VAL A 60 -10.88 7.09 -7.80
N ARG A 61 -9.68 7.67 -7.74
CA ARG A 61 -9.50 9.08 -7.41
C ARG A 61 -10.08 10.00 -8.49
N LYS A 62 -9.85 9.67 -9.75
CA LYS A 62 -10.45 10.41 -10.88
C LYS A 62 -11.97 10.40 -10.83
N GLN A 63 -12.58 9.24 -10.56
CA GLN A 63 -14.04 9.13 -10.42
C GLN A 63 -14.58 9.91 -9.21
N ALA A 64 -13.87 9.90 -8.08
CA ALA A 64 -14.24 10.68 -6.91
C ALA A 64 -14.18 12.20 -7.20
N TRP A 65 -13.13 12.64 -7.88
CA TRP A 65 -12.98 14.03 -8.29
C TRP A 65 -14.07 14.48 -9.28
N ILE A 66 -14.42 13.65 -10.27
CA ILE A 66 -15.52 13.95 -11.20
C ILE A 66 -16.85 14.12 -10.46
N ARG A 67 -17.08 13.36 -9.38
CA ARG A 67 -18.33 13.44 -8.60
C ARG A 67 -18.39 14.60 -7.64
N HIS A 68 -17.27 14.96 -7.03
CA HIS A 68 -17.23 15.85 -5.87
C HIS A 68 -16.35 17.09 -6.06
N GLY A 69 -15.61 17.17 -7.15
CA GLY A 69 -14.60 18.22 -7.37
C GLY A 69 -13.44 18.13 -6.39
N CYS A 70 -12.69 19.23 -6.29
CA CYS A 70 -11.57 19.35 -5.34
C CYS A 70 -12.03 19.48 -3.88
N ASN A 71 -13.24 19.94 -3.63
CA ASN A 71 -13.79 20.22 -2.30
C ASN A 71 -15.07 19.42 -2.08
N ALA A 72 -14.94 18.24 -1.51
CA ALA A 72 -16.05 17.33 -1.21
C ALA A 72 -16.66 17.63 0.17
N PHE A 73 -17.11 18.87 0.44
CA PHE A 73 -17.57 19.29 1.76
C PHE A 73 -18.92 18.71 2.14
N ASP A 74 -19.79 18.41 1.16
CA ASP A 74 -21.13 17.84 1.38
C ASP A 74 -21.11 16.30 1.49
N SER A 75 -19.94 15.69 1.45
CA SER A 75 -19.79 14.24 1.57
C SER A 75 -19.88 13.77 3.02
N LYS A 76 -20.18 12.46 3.24
CA LYS A 76 -20.12 11.82 4.57
C LYS A 76 -18.73 11.93 5.24
N SER A 77 -17.69 12.19 4.48
CA SER A 77 -16.31 12.39 4.93
C SER A 77 -15.74 13.63 4.25
N PRO A 78 -16.11 14.82 4.68
CA PRO A 78 -15.69 16.07 4.04
C PRO A 78 -14.18 16.20 3.97
N SER A 79 -13.67 16.59 2.79
CA SER A 79 -12.24 16.79 2.55
C SER A 79 -12.00 17.79 1.43
N SER A 80 -10.83 18.41 1.45
CA SER A 80 -10.31 19.21 0.34
C SER A 80 -9.12 18.49 -0.32
N GLN A 81 -9.09 18.48 -1.64
CA GLN A 81 -8.05 17.85 -2.45
C GLN A 81 -7.56 18.84 -3.52
N PRO A 82 -6.86 19.90 -3.12
CA PRO A 82 -6.52 21.03 -3.99
C PRO A 82 -5.62 20.62 -5.17
N MET A 83 -4.86 19.54 -5.04
CA MET A 83 -3.96 19.04 -6.08
C MET A 83 -4.62 18.02 -7.03
N SER A 84 -5.93 17.80 -6.94
CA SER A 84 -6.58 16.73 -7.72
C SER A 84 -6.40 16.83 -9.22
N PHE A 85 -6.29 18.04 -9.78
CA PHE A 85 -6.10 18.28 -11.21
C PHE A 85 -4.63 18.36 -11.66
N TRP A 86 -3.69 18.27 -10.73
CA TRP A 86 -2.27 18.23 -11.05
C TRP A 86 -1.88 16.85 -11.59
N THR A 87 -0.94 16.84 -12.52
CA THR A 87 -0.23 15.62 -12.95
C THR A 87 1.03 15.41 -12.10
N GLU A 88 1.62 14.23 -12.18
CA GLU A 88 2.92 13.97 -11.56
C GLU A 88 4.00 14.91 -12.10
N GLN A 89 3.97 15.20 -13.40
CA GLN A 89 4.92 16.13 -14.02
C GLN A 89 4.77 17.57 -13.53
N ASP A 90 3.54 18.03 -13.26
CA ASP A 90 3.32 19.34 -12.64
C ASP A 90 3.97 19.40 -11.25
N VAL A 91 3.83 18.34 -10.44
CA VAL A 91 4.44 18.24 -9.11
C VAL A 91 5.97 18.27 -9.20
N LEU A 92 6.56 17.42 -10.04
CA LEU A 92 8.01 17.35 -10.21
C LEU A 92 8.60 18.65 -10.73
N THR A 93 7.93 19.26 -11.70
CA THR A 93 8.33 20.57 -12.25
C THR A 93 8.27 21.66 -11.19
N PHE A 94 7.17 21.70 -10.40
CA PHE A 94 7.02 22.68 -9.33
C PHE A 94 8.11 22.51 -8.26
N ILE A 95 8.41 21.29 -7.81
CA ILE A 95 9.45 21.02 -6.83
C ILE A 95 10.82 21.48 -7.36
N LYS A 96 11.14 21.14 -8.61
CA LYS A 96 12.42 21.50 -9.24
C LYS A 96 12.57 23.01 -9.38
N GLN A 97 11.51 23.73 -9.78
CA GLN A 97 11.52 25.19 -9.95
C GLN A 97 11.55 25.93 -8.62
N SER A 98 10.83 25.44 -7.61
CA SER A 98 10.76 26.09 -6.29
C SER A 98 11.91 25.76 -5.37
N GLY A 99 12.74 24.77 -5.70
CA GLY A 99 13.85 24.33 -4.84
C GLY A 99 13.40 23.69 -3.52
N ILE A 100 12.16 23.21 -3.44
CA ILE A 100 11.65 22.52 -2.26
C ILE A 100 12.42 21.22 -2.07
N GLN A 101 12.98 21.03 -0.88
CA GLN A 101 13.64 19.79 -0.52
C GLN A 101 12.62 18.66 -0.35
N ILE A 102 12.87 17.55 -1.01
CA ILE A 102 12.10 16.30 -0.88
C ILE A 102 12.88 15.30 -0.01
N ALA A 103 12.22 14.21 0.38
CA ALA A 103 12.88 13.17 1.16
C ALA A 103 13.92 12.42 0.31
N ASP A 104 15.07 12.10 0.91
CA ASP A 104 16.23 11.48 0.24
C ASP A 104 15.91 10.17 -0.48
N VAL A 105 14.87 9.45 0.00
CA VAL A 105 14.40 8.20 -0.62
C VAL A 105 13.95 8.37 -2.08
N TYR A 106 13.57 9.58 -2.49
CA TYR A 106 13.20 9.88 -3.88
C TYR A 106 14.43 10.19 -4.75
N GLY A 107 15.59 10.47 -4.14
CA GLY A 107 16.79 10.91 -4.86
C GLY A 107 16.61 12.28 -5.52
N ASP A 108 17.22 12.43 -6.68
CA ASP A 108 17.20 13.68 -7.45
C ASP A 108 16.09 13.68 -8.50
N ILE A 109 15.58 14.86 -8.85
CA ILE A 109 14.63 15.04 -9.94
C ILE A 109 15.40 15.37 -11.23
N VAL A 110 15.42 14.41 -12.14
CA VAL A 110 16.17 14.48 -13.39
C VAL A 110 15.25 14.27 -14.62
N PRO A 111 15.63 14.76 -15.80
CA PRO A 111 14.93 14.39 -17.02
C PRO A 111 15.20 12.93 -17.39
N THR A 112 14.22 12.25 -17.96
CA THR A 112 14.32 10.84 -18.40
C THR A 112 15.24 10.62 -19.60
N SER A 113 15.60 11.68 -20.31
CA SER A 113 16.54 11.69 -21.45
C SER A 113 17.10 13.09 -21.69
N ASP A 114 18.08 13.21 -22.57
CA ASP A 114 18.72 14.50 -22.94
C ASP A 114 17.86 15.40 -23.85
N LYS A 115 16.63 15.00 -24.17
CA LYS A 115 15.74 15.83 -24.98
C LYS A 115 15.18 16.99 -24.14
N PRO A 116 15.06 18.20 -24.73
CA PRO A 116 14.59 19.38 -23.99
C PRO A 116 13.21 19.23 -23.35
N GLU A 117 12.32 18.43 -23.96
CA GLU A 117 10.94 18.17 -23.51
C GLU A 117 10.81 16.85 -22.73
N ALA A 118 11.95 16.24 -22.33
CA ALA A 118 11.91 14.97 -21.62
C ALA A 118 11.16 15.10 -20.29
N PRO A 119 10.26 14.14 -19.97
CA PRO A 119 9.58 14.11 -18.69
C PRO A 119 10.57 14.01 -17.53
N LEU A 120 10.20 14.55 -16.39
CA LEU A 120 10.97 14.42 -15.15
C LEU A 120 10.66 13.09 -14.45
N CYS A 121 11.67 12.55 -13.78
CA CYS A 121 11.52 11.40 -12.89
C CYS A 121 12.41 11.56 -11.65
N CYS A 122 12.12 10.80 -10.61
CA CYS A 122 13.00 10.65 -9.45
C CYS A 122 14.03 9.54 -9.72
N THR A 123 15.25 9.70 -9.22
CA THR A 123 16.32 8.69 -9.35
C THR A 123 16.20 7.57 -8.32
N GLY A 124 15.48 7.80 -7.22
CA GLY A 124 15.23 6.83 -6.16
C GLY A 124 13.90 6.10 -6.32
N CYS A 125 13.16 5.95 -5.23
CA CYS A 125 11.87 5.26 -5.25
C CYS A 125 10.79 6.07 -5.98
N ASP A 126 10.05 5.44 -6.90
CA ASP A 126 8.87 6.06 -7.52
C ASP A 126 7.75 6.33 -6.50
N ARG A 127 7.65 5.48 -5.49
CA ARG A 127 6.60 5.55 -4.48
C ARG A 127 7.10 5.14 -3.12
N THR A 128 6.79 5.97 -2.13
CA THR A 128 6.90 5.57 -0.74
C THR A 128 5.55 5.09 -0.21
N GLY A 129 5.59 4.11 0.65
CA GLY A 129 4.43 3.61 1.37
C GLY A 129 4.70 3.63 2.87
N CYS A 130 3.96 2.82 3.63
CA CYS A 130 4.42 2.48 4.97
C CYS A 130 5.68 1.61 4.84
N THR A 131 6.68 1.84 5.67
CA THR A 131 8.00 1.18 5.63
C THR A 131 7.91 -0.35 5.48
N PHE A 132 6.93 -0.96 6.12
CA PHE A 132 6.75 -2.42 6.13
C PHE A 132 5.58 -2.88 5.24
N CYS A 133 5.20 -2.11 4.24
CA CYS A 133 4.03 -2.41 3.43
C CYS A 133 4.38 -3.30 2.23
N GLY A 134 3.90 -4.54 2.24
CA GLY A 134 4.01 -5.45 1.09
C GLY A 134 3.00 -5.20 -0.04
N PHE A 135 2.07 -4.22 0.13
CA PHE A 135 1.07 -3.95 -0.91
C PHE A 135 1.70 -3.33 -2.14
N GLY A 136 1.55 -4.02 -3.27
CA GLY A 136 2.12 -3.59 -4.55
C GLY A 136 3.60 -3.96 -4.74
N ALA A 137 4.27 -4.56 -3.74
CA ALA A 137 5.68 -4.97 -3.85
C ALA A 137 5.95 -5.98 -4.99
N HIS A 138 4.91 -6.63 -5.50
CA HIS A 138 4.97 -7.52 -6.67
C HIS A 138 4.92 -6.78 -8.02
N ASN A 139 4.82 -5.45 -8.03
CA ASN A 139 4.87 -4.68 -9.26
C ASN A 139 6.29 -4.73 -9.85
N LYS A 140 6.37 -4.80 -11.17
CA LYS A 140 7.60 -5.11 -11.91
C LYS A 140 8.81 -4.21 -11.58
N ASN A 141 8.56 -2.97 -11.20
CA ASN A 141 9.62 -1.97 -10.92
C ASN A 141 9.63 -1.56 -9.44
N ASP A 142 8.99 -2.33 -8.55
CA ASP A 142 8.99 -1.99 -7.14
C ASP A 142 10.28 -2.44 -6.48
N ASN A 143 11.09 -1.51 -6.02
CA ASN A 143 12.39 -1.72 -5.39
C ASN A 143 12.41 -1.30 -3.91
N ARG A 144 11.24 -1.04 -3.30
CA ARG A 144 11.14 -0.45 -1.97
C ARG A 144 11.90 -1.19 -0.87
N PHE A 145 11.95 -2.53 -0.92
CA PHE A 145 12.67 -3.31 0.08
C PHE A 145 14.17 -3.33 -0.18
N LEU A 146 14.60 -3.32 -1.44
CA LEU A 146 16.01 -3.16 -1.80
C LEU A 146 16.52 -1.77 -1.34
N THR A 147 15.77 -0.73 -1.65
CA THR A 147 16.07 0.63 -1.17
C THR A 147 16.05 0.73 0.36
N LEU A 148 15.13 0.03 1.03
CA LEU A 148 15.11 -0.02 2.50
C LEU A 148 16.37 -0.71 3.05
N ALA A 149 16.87 -1.76 2.38
CA ALA A 149 18.11 -2.45 2.78
C ALA A 149 19.33 -1.52 2.71
N GLU A 150 19.37 -0.65 1.72
CA GLU A 150 20.44 0.33 1.54
C GLU A 150 20.34 1.50 2.52
N LEU A 151 19.16 2.10 2.67
CA LEU A 151 18.97 3.33 3.45
C LEU A 151 18.79 3.10 4.95
N ASP A 152 18.18 1.98 5.34
CA ASP A 152 17.95 1.63 6.76
C ASP A 152 18.02 0.11 6.96
N PRO A 153 19.24 -0.45 6.99
CA PRO A 153 19.44 -1.90 7.16
C PRO A 153 18.77 -2.47 8.41
N LYS A 154 18.70 -1.70 9.49
CA LYS A 154 18.05 -2.16 10.74
C LYS A 154 16.55 -2.35 10.57
N LYS A 155 15.87 -1.43 9.90
CA LYS A 155 14.44 -1.58 9.60
C LYS A 155 14.21 -2.67 8.56
N TYR A 156 15.10 -2.82 7.60
CA TYR A 156 15.05 -3.92 6.65
C TYR A 156 15.13 -5.27 7.36
N GLU A 157 16.15 -5.50 8.19
CA GLU A 157 16.31 -6.73 8.97
C GLU A 157 15.07 -6.99 9.85
N TYR A 158 14.56 -5.98 10.54
CA TYR A 158 13.33 -6.10 11.32
C TYR A 158 12.12 -6.47 10.47
N SER A 159 12.01 -5.93 9.25
CA SER A 159 10.90 -6.27 8.35
C SER A 159 10.98 -7.70 7.82
N MET A 160 12.19 -8.15 7.50
CA MET A 160 12.42 -9.43 6.81
C MET A 160 12.48 -10.62 7.77
N ASN A 161 13.11 -10.45 8.93
CA ASN A 161 13.35 -11.53 9.89
C ASN A 161 12.20 -11.69 10.87
N GLY A 162 12.32 -12.71 11.74
CA GLY A 162 11.35 -12.99 12.79
C GLY A 162 10.04 -13.56 12.28
N GLY A 163 8.96 -13.21 12.99
CA GLY A 163 7.63 -13.73 12.74
C GLY A 163 7.49 -15.22 13.05
N GLN A 164 6.34 -15.63 13.50
CA GLN A 164 6.07 -17.04 13.84
C GLN A 164 4.61 -17.40 13.68
N TRP A 165 4.35 -18.67 13.41
CA TRP A 165 3.02 -19.25 13.51
C TRP A 165 2.71 -19.56 14.96
N VAL A 166 1.57 -19.05 15.44
CA VAL A 166 1.04 -19.38 16.77
C VAL A 166 -0.38 -19.92 16.66
N ASP A 167 -0.80 -20.71 17.63
CA ASP A 167 -2.18 -21.13 17.70
C ASP A 167 -3.09 -19.91 17.87
N ASN A 168 -4.19 -19.89 17.12
CA ASN A 168 -5.13 -18.78 17.17
C ASN A 168 -5.95 -18.84 18.45
N PRO A 169 -5.79 -17.90 19.39
CA PRO A 169 -6.54 -17.91 20.65
C PRO A 169 -8.04 -17.68 20.48
N LYS A 170 -8.47 -17.30 19.28
CA LYS A 170 -9.89 -17.11 18.92
C LYS A 170 -10.42 -18.22 18.01
N TYR A 171 -9.66 -19.29 17.84
CA TYR A 171 -10.10 -20.42 17.01
C TYR A 171 -11.32 -21.08 17.63
N ASP A 172 -12.37 -21.21 16.82
CA ASP A 172 -13.59 -21.94 17.15
C ASP A 172 -13.65 -23.25 16.35
N ALA A 173 -13.46 -24.37 17.02
CA ALA A 173 -13.49 -25.69 16.39
C ALA A 173 -14.87 -26.08 15.81
N THR A 174 -15.94 -25.38 16.20
CA THR A 174 -17.31 -25.62 15.72
C THR A 174 -17.64 -24.83 14.46
N ALA A 175 -16.87 -23.80 14.15
CA ALA A 175 -17.05 -22.97 12.97
C ALA A 175 -16.12 -23.43 11.83
N PRO A 176 -16.54 -23.29 10.55
CA PRO A 176 -15.66 -23.57 9.43
C PRO A 176 -14.47 -22.57 9.42
N GLU A 177 -13.33 -23.00 8.92
CA GLU A 177 -12.15 -22.12 8.80
C GLU A 177 -12.44 -20.89 7.94
N TYR A 178 -13.25 -21.06 6.90
CA TYR A 178 -13.72 -19.97 6.06
C TYR A 178 -15.14 -20.24 5.54
N ASP A 179 -16.07 -19.34 5.79
CA ASP A 179 -17.48 -19.40 5.38
C ASP A 179 -17.81 -18.55 4.14
N GLY A 180 -16.81 -18.03 3.44
CA GLY A 180 -16.97 -17.09 2.32
C GLY A 180 -16.91 -15.63 2.73
N VAL A 181 -16.82 -15.32 4.02
CA VAL A 181 -16.75 -13.96 4.56
C VAL A 181 -15.46 -13.77 5.34
N TRP A 182 -14.54 -12.95 4.84
CA TRP A 182 -13.23 -12.72 5.46
C TRP A 182 -13.27 -12.24 6.92
N LYS A 183 -14.35 -11.57 7.32
CA LYS A 183 -14.51 -11.15 8.72
C LYS A 183 -14.65 -12.34 9.68
N ASN A 184 -15.15 -13.46 9.17
CA ASN A 184 -15.39 -14.69 9.94
C ASN A 184 -14.27 -15.72 9.75
N TRP A 185 -13.15 -15.32 9.13
CA TRP A 185 -12.02 -16.21 8.93
C TRP A 185 -11.49 -16.72 10.28
N ASN A 186 -11.47 -18.05 10.43
CA ASN A 186 -11.26 -18.78 11.68
C ASN A 186 -10.12 -19.81 11.53
N PRO A 187 -8.88 -19.38 11.26
CA PRO A 187 -7.77 -20.31 11.09
C PRO A 187 -7.30 -20.87 12.42
N LYS A 188 -6.83 -22.12 12.41
CA LYS A 188 -6.21 -22.76 13.59
C LYS A 188 -4.93 -22.04 14.04
N LYS A 189 -4.16 -21.53 13.09
CA LYS A 189 -2.92 -20.79 13.33
C LYS A 189 -2.96 -19.42 12.67
N ILE A 190 -2.33 -18.45 13.32
CA ILE A 190 -2.15 -17.11 12.81
C ILE A 190 -0.68 -16.74 12.80
N TRP A 191 -0.29 -15.95 11.81
CA TRP A 191 1.05 -15.38 11.75
C TRP A 191 1.13 -14.14 12.64
N VAL A 192 2.12 -14.09 13.51
CA VAL A 192 2.36 -12.94 14.38
C VAL A 192 3.81 -12.49 14.30
N PRO A 193 4.08 -11.17 14.42
CA PRO A 193 5.43 -10.67 14.60
C PRO A 193 6.08 -11.27 15.84
N SER A 194 7.40 -11.46 15.79
CA SER A 194 8.22 -11.80 16.94
C SER A 194 9.03 -10.60 17.42
N LYS A 195 9.84 -10.77 18.45
CA LYS A 195 10.77 -9.71 18.90
C LYS A 195 11.83 -9.39 17.85
N GLU A 196 12.20 -10.39 17.05
CA GLU A 196 13.19 -10.28 15.99
C GLU A 196 12.66 -9.57 14.74
N GLY A 197 11.33 -9.50 14.56
CA GLY A 197 10.72 -8.75 13.46
C GLY A 197 9.41 -9.30 12.93
N LEU A 198 9.05 -8.82 11.74
CA LEU A 198 7.75 -9.07 11.10
C LEU A 198 7.71 -10.38 10.30
N GLY A 199 8.86 -10.87 9.83
CA GLY A 199 8.96 -12.12 9.06
C GLY A 199 8.46 -12.01 7.62
N LEU A 200 8.56 -10.84 7.00
CA LEU A 200 8.07 -10.64 5.63
C LEU A 200 8.81 -11.53 4.63
N ARG A 201 10.08 -11.89 4.88
CA ARG A 201 10.84 -12.81 4.03
C ARG A 201 10.06 -14.10 3.76
N LYS A 202 9.58 -14.76 4.81
CA LYS A 202 8.80 -16.00 4.68
C LYS A 202 7.50 -15.81 3.89
N VAL A 203 6.85 -14.65 4.06
CA VAL A 203 5.64 -14.31 3.30
C VAL A 203 5.97 -14.10 1.83
N PHE A 204 7.07 -13.42 1.54
CA PHE A 204 7.50 -13.14 0.17
C PHE A 204 8.03 -14.38 -0.54
N ASP A 205 8.75 -15.25 0.16
CA ASP A 205 9.19 -16.55 -0.38
C ASP A 205 7.99 -17.37 -0.86
N MET A 206 6.99 -17.56 0.00
CA MET A 206 5.77 -18.30 -0.35
C MET A 206 5.01 -17.63 -1.52
N PHE A 207 4.95 -16.29 -1.54
CA PHE A 207 4.34 -15.57 -2.67
C PHE A 207 5.15 -15.77 -3.96
N ASN A 208 6.47 -15.70 -3.90
CA ASN A 208 7.38 -15.84 -5.05
C ASN A 208 7.38 -17.25 -5.63
N GLU A 209 7.21 -18.28 -4.79
CA GLU A 209 7.03 -19.66 -5.23
C GLU A 209 5.73 -19.80 -6.04
N LEU A 210 4.64 -19.18 -5.56
CA LEU A 210 3.34 -19.25 -6.22
C LEU A 210 3.27 -18.39 -7.50
N TYR A 211 4.05 -17.29 -7.56
CA TYR A 211 4.05 -16.33 -8.67
C TYR A 211 5.46 -16.09 -9.24
N PRO A 212 6.10 -17.09 -9.89
CA PRO A 212 7.49 -16.97 -10.33
C PRO A 212 7.73 -15.85 -11.35
N ASN A 213 6.68 -15.44 -12.08
CA ASN A 213 6.73 -14.35 -13.06
C ASN A 213 6.40 -12.95 -12.49
N ASN A 214 6.04 -12.88 -11.21
CA ASN A 214 5.68 -11.63 -10.52
C ASN A 214 6.35 -11.55 -9.14
N LYS A 215 7.63 -11.87 -9.08
CA LYS A 215 8.39 -11.94 -7.82
C LYS A 215 8.48 -10.57 -7.13
N ILE A 216 8.31 -10.60 -5.83
CA ILE A 216 8.67 -9.50 -4.93
C ILE A 216 10.18 -9.50 -4.79
N GLN A 217 10.81 -8.34 -4.96
CA GLN A 217 12.25 -8.13 -4.78
C GLN A 217 12.51 -7.62 -3.35
N TYR A 218 13.48 -8.24 -2.64
CA TYR A 218 13.82 -7.89 -1.26
C TYR A 218 15.23 -8.33 -0.89
#